data_861727c9d82083401eaa8489cc33072b
#
_entry.id   861727c9d82083401eaa8489cc33072b
#
_cell.length_a   1.000
_cell.length_b   1.000
_cell.length_c   1.000
_cell.angle_alpha   90.00
_cell.angle_beta   90.00
_cell.angle_gamma   90.00
#
_symmetry.space_group_name_H-M   'P 1'
#
loop_
_entity.id
_entity.type
_entity.pdbx_description
1 polymer ?
#
loop_
_entity_poly.entity_id
_entity_poly.type
_entity_poly.pdbx_seq_one_letter_code
_entity_poly.pdbx_strand_id
1 'polypeptide(L)'
;ILAVLLLVSPRVPAADKPAEIAYFEKHVRPLLIRRCYSCHSARSKPIRGELRLDTRRGWQTGGESGPAIRPGRPDDSLLIQAIRHGDDVSKMPPKKKLPIEEIRILERWVARGAVDPRTGDPTSGRKRGGADHWAFQPVQPGRVPVAAVSHANWSRTAIDRFVLARLVDAGLAPSPPADRRVL
;
A
#
# COMPACT_ATOMS: atom_id res chain seq x y z
N ILE A 1 2.28 55.67 0.22
CA ILE A 1 2.84 54.53 -0.51
C ILE A 1 2.65 53.29 0.38
N LEU A 2 1.62 52.47 0.06
CA LEU A 2 1.28 51.26 0.82
C LEU A 2 2.04 50.08 0.19
N ALA A 3 3.03 49.53 0.89
CA ALA A 3 3.77 48.34 0.43
C ALA A 3 2.95 47.09 0.75
N VAL A 4 2.43 46.41 -0.27
CA VAL A 4 1.77 45.12 -0.17
C VAL A 4 2.86 44.06 -0.08
N LEU A 5 3.05 43.49 1.10
CA LEU A 5 3.94 42.34 1.34
C LEU A 5 3.25 41.08 0.82
N LEU A 6 3.61 40.62 -0.37
CA LEU A 6 3.18 39.35 -0.91
C LEU A 6 3.86 38.21 -0.11
N LEU A 7 3.12 37.58 0.79
CA LEU A 7 3.53 36.35 1.47
C LEU A 7 3.55 35.18 0.44
N VAL A 8 4.74 34.93 -0.08
CA VAL A 8 5.00 33.73 -0.89
C VAL A 8 5.02 32.52 0.07
N SER A 9 3.90 31.83 0.18
CA SER A 9 3.87 30.53 0.88
C SER A 9 4.75 29.52 0.13
N PRO A 10 5.72 28.86 0.80
CA PRO A 10 6.52 27.83 0.15
C PRO A 10 5.60 26.69 -0.31
N ARG A 11 5.48 26.50 -1.63
CA ARG A 11 4.85 25.34 -2.21
C ARG A 11 5.75 24.14 -1.87
N VAL A 12 5.31 23.28 -0.95
CA VAL A 12 5.91 21.95 -0.78
C VAL A 12 5.75 21.23 -2.12
N PRO A 13 6.84 20.75 -2.74
CA PRO A 13 6.74 20.03 -4.00
C PRO A 13 5.81 18.83 -3.78
N ALA A 14 4.90 18.61 -4.74
CA ALA A 14 4.03 17.43 -4.72
C ALA A 14 4.93 16.21 -4.66
N ALA A 15 4.89 15.50 -3.52
CA ALA A 15 5.66 14.29 -3.34
C ALA A 15 5.34 13.33 -4.49
N ASP A 16 6.37 12.74 -5.07
CA ASP A 16 6.23 11.75 -6.13
C ASP A 16 5.35 10.60 -5.61
N LYS A 17 4.13 10.54 -6.10
CA LYS A 17 3.09 9.64 -5.57
C LYS A 17 3.50 8.16 -5.61
N PRO A 18 4.16 7.64 -6.66
CA PRO A 18 4.71 6.29 -6.68
C PRO A 18 5.76 6.03 -5.59
N ALA A 19 6.67 6.98 -5.34
CA ALA A 19 7.69 6.84 -4.31
C ALA A 19 7.08 6.80 -2.90
N GLU A 20 6.04 7.59 -2.64
CA GLU A 20 5.35 7.59 -1.35
C GLU A 20 4.52 6.31 -1.13
N ILE A 21 3.93 5.76 -2.20
CA ILE A 21 3.27 4.45 -2.14
C ILE A 21 4.29 3.36 -1.82
N ALA A 22 5.45 3.36 -2.48
CA ALA A 22 6.52 2.41 -2.20
C ALA A 22 7.02 2.53 -0.75
N TYR A 23 7.19 3.76 -0.25
CA TYR A 23 7.56 4.01 1.14
C TYR A 23 6.52 3.46 2.12
N PHE A 24 5.23 3.70 1.85
CA PHE A 24 4.14 3.18 2.65
C PHE A 24 4.16 1.65 2.72
N GLU A 25 4.22 0.97 1.58
CA GLU A 25 4.18 -0.49 1.52
C GLU A 25 5.42 -1.14 2.16
N LYS A 26 6.61 -0.52 1.99
CA LYS A 26 7.87 -1.07 2.49
C LYS A 26 8.07 -0.82 4.00
N HIS A 27 7.67 0.35 4.50
CA HIS A 27 8.04 0.79 5.86
C HIS A 27 6.83 0.99 6.78
N VAL A 28 5.79 1.68 6.31
CA VAL A 28 4.67 2.09 7.17
C VAL A 28 3.72 0.94 7.43
N ARG A 29 3.23 0.29 6.37
CA ARG A 29 2.24 -0.78 6.49
C ARG A 29 2.73 -1.96 7.35
N PRO A 30 3.95 -2.49 7.19
CA PRO A 30 4.46 -3.54 8.07
C PRO A 30 4.55 -3.11 9.53
N LEU A 31 4.89 -1.84 9.78
CA LEU A 31 4.95 -1.29 11.13
C LEU A 31 3.57 -1.21 11.77
N LEU A 32 2.57 -0.68 11.06
CA LEU A 32 1.17 -0.64 11.52
C LEU A 32 0.64 -2.05 11.83
N ILE A 33 0.94 -3.03 10.97
CA ILE A 33 0.55 -4.44 11.21
C ILE A 33 1.14 -4.97 12.52
N ARG A 34 2.43 -4.77 12.75
CA ARG A 34 3.12 -5.32 13.92
C ARG A 34 2.74 -4.63 15.23
N ARG A 35 2.51 -3.31 15.20
CA ARG A 35 2.40 -2.49 16.41
C ARG A 35 0.98 -2.03 16.74
N CYS A 36 0.10 -1.93 15.75
CA CYS A 36 -1.18 -1.23 15.91
C CYS A 36 -2.40 -2.12 15.66
N TYR A 37 -2.35 -3.03 14.67
CA TYR A 37 -3.54 -3.76 14.20
C TYR A 37 -4.12 -4.73 15.22
N SER A 38 -3.36 -5.16 16.23
CA SER A 38 -3.91 -6.00 17.30
C SER A 38 -5.06 -5.34 18.06
N CYS A 39 -5.06 -3.98 18.10
CA CYS A 39 -6.08 -3.19 18.80
C CYS A 39 -6.88 -2.29 17.85
N HIS A 40 -6.31 -1.88 16.71
CA HIS A 40 -6.84 -0.86 15.82
C HIS A 40 -7.07 -1.39 14.38
N SER A 41 -7.80 -2.47 14.25
CA SER A 41 -8.17 -3.06 12.97
C SER A 41 -9.58 -3.64 13.01
N ALA A 42 -10.17 -3.92 11.85
CA ALA A 42 -11.47 -4.58 11.73
C ALA A 42 -11.52 -5.97 12.41
N ARG A 43 -10.36 -6.58 12.68
CA ARG A 43 -10.27 -7.90 13.33
C ARG A 43 -10.17 -7.80 14.85
N SER A 44 -9.92 -6.61 15.38
CA SER A 44 -9.82 -6.39 16.84
C SER A 44 -11.21 -6.47 17.48
N LYS A 45 -11.30 -7.12 18.63
CA LYS A 45 -12.54 -7.26 19.40
C LYS A 45 -12.26 -7.00 20.87
N PRO A 46 -12.68 -5.83 21.41
CA PRO A 46 -13.25 -4.67 20.73
C PRO A 46 -12.20 -3.89 19.93
N ILE A 47 -12.64 -3.06 18.98
CA ILE A 47 -11.79 -2.04 18.34
C ILE A 47 -11.59 -0.93 19.36
N ARG A 48 -10.36 -0.74 19.84
CA ARG A 48 -10.09 0.25 20.88
C ARG A 48 -10.18 1.68 20.37
N GLY A 49 -10.92 2.53 21.12
CA GLY A 49 -11.16 3.92 20.76
C GLY A 49 -11.85 4.10 19.40
N GLU A 50 -12.55 3.05 18.93
CA GLU A 50 -13.21 3.01 17.63
C GLU A 50 -12.30 3.33 16.44
N LEU A 51 -10.98 3.43 16.67
CA LEU A 51 -10.00 3.79 15.66
C LEU A 51 -9.57 2.58 14.83
N ARG A 52 -9.65 2.73 13.52
CA ARG A 52 -9.15 1.76 12.54
C ARG A 52 -7.94 2.32 11.80
N LEU A 53 -6.81 1.63 11.89
CA LEU A 53 -5.57 1.97 11.18
C LEU A 53 -5.28 1.02 10.01
N ASP A 54 -6.13 0.01 9.82
CA ASP A 54 -6.01 -0.98 8.75
C ASP A 54 -6.59 -0.53 7.40
N THR A 55 -7.22 0.66 7.35
CA THR A 55 -7.72 1.30 6.13
C THR A 55 -7.38 2.78 6.09
N ARG A 56 -7.28 3.35 4.89
CA ARG A 56 -7.16 4.80 4.69
C ARG A 56 -8.36 5.53 5.28
N ARG A 57 -9.58 5.09 4.95
CA ARG A 57 -10.80 5.68 5.48
C ARG A 57 -10.85 5.65 7.01
N GLY A 58 -10.39 4.55 7.62
CA GLY A 58 -10.41 4.38 9.07
C GLY A 58 -9.63 5.45 9.82
N TRP A 59 -8.39 5.74 9.43
CA TRP A 59 -7.62 6.79 10.10
C TRP A 59 -8.06 8.21 9.70
N GLN A 60 -8.68 8.39 8.51
CA GLN A 60 -9.25 9.66 8.09
C GLN A 60 -10.52 10.00 8.88
N THR A 61 -11.41 9.03 9.05
CA THR A 61 -12.60 9.18 9.91
C THR A 61 -12.15 9.35 11.37
N GLY A 62 -11.13 8.61 11.79
CA GLY A 62 -10.63 8.59 13.15
C GLY A 62 -11.45 7.69 14.07
N GLY A 63 -11.29 7.87 15.36
CA GLY A 63 -12.02 7.19 16.41
C GLY A 63 -12.77 8.17 17.30
N GLU A 64 -13.01 7.80 18.54
CA GLU A 64 -13.69 8.61 19.55
C GLU A 64 -13.10 10.04 19.71
N SER A 65 -11.78 10.18 19.51
CA SER A 65 -11.07 11.47 19.60
C SER A 65 -10.97 12.21 18.25
N GLY A 66 -11.67 11.74 17.22
CA GLY A 66 -11.63 12.33 15.88
C GLY A 66 -10.51 11.79 14.97
N PRO A 67 -10.16 12.52 13.89
CA PRO A 67 -9.18 12.09 12.90
C PRO A 67 -7.80 11.82 13.52
N ALA A 68 -7.27 10.63 13.29
CA ALA A 68 -6.00 10.21 13.89
C ALA A 68 -4.78 10.85 13.22
N ILE A 69 -4.89 11.23 11.95
CA ILE A 69 -3.79 11.76 11.15
C ILE A 69 -4.24 13.03 10.43
N ARG A 70 -3.41 14.05 10.49
CA ARG A 70 -3.51 15.26 9.66
C ARG A 70 -2.37 15.27 8.65
N PRO A 71 -2.64 14.95 7.37
CA PRO A 71 -1.62 14.88 6.34
C PRO A 71 -0.79 16.16 6.26
N GLY A 72 0.54 16.04 6.19
CA GLY A 72 1.48 17.15 6.18
C GLY A 72 1.75 17.79 7.55
N ARG A 73 1.06 17.36 8.63
CA ARG A 73 1.12 17.99 9.95
C ARG A 73 1.34 16.94 11.05
N PRO A 74 2.57 16.40 11.20
CA PRO A 74 2.86 15.37 12.19
C PRO A 74 2.52 15.82 13.62
N ASP A 75 2.90 17.01 14.01
CA ASP A 75 2.72 17.50 15.37
C ASP A 75 1.24 17.69 15.77
N ASP A 76 0.38 17.95 14.79
CA ASP A 76 -1.07 18.03 14.96
C ASP A 76 -1.81 16.71 14.78
N SER A 77 -1.09 15.61 14.56
CA SER A 77 -1.67 14.29 14.33
C SER A 77 -1.72 13.51 15.64
N LEU A 78 -2.93 13.13 16.08
CA LEU A 78 -3.14 12.35 17.32
C LEU A 78 -2.32 11.07 17.34
N LEU A 79 -2.18 10.39 16.20
CA LEU A 79 -1.32 9.21 16.08
C LEU A 79 0.12 9.51 16.49
N ILE A 80 0.69 10.62 16.01
CA ILE A 80 2.09 10.98 16.29
C ILE A 80 2.24 11.41 17.75
N GLN A 81 1.33 12.21 18.28
CA GLN A 81 1.33 12.58 19.68
C GLN A 81 1.26 11.35 20.61
N ALA A 82 0.37 10.39 20.29
CA ALA A 82 0.19 9.17 21.06
C ALA A 82 1.44 8.27 21.06
N ILE A 83 2.10 8.07 19.91
CA ILE A 83 3.31 7.23 19.83
C ILE A 83 4.55 7.90 20.40
N ARG A 84 4.57 9.23 20.45
CA ARG A 84 5.58 10.01 21.20
C ARG A 84 5.39 9.93 22.70
N HIS A 85 4.25 9.44 23.15
CA HIS A 85 3.82 9.44 24.57
C HIS A 85 3.66 10.85 25.13
N GLY A 86 3.04 11.75 24.36
CA GLY A 86 2.68 13.10 24.82
C GLY A 86 1.78 13.07 26.06
N ASP A 87 1.79 14.14 26.86
CA ASP A 87 1.12 14.18 28.16
C ASP A 87 -0.41 14.27 28.04
N ASP A 88 -0.91 14.95 26.99
CA ASP A 88 -2.34 15.23 26.82
C ASP A 88 -3.08 14.15 26.00
N VAL A 89 -2.42 13.04 25.66
CA VAL A 89 -3.00 11.98 24.83
C VAL A 89 -2.73 10.58 25.39
N SER A 90 -3.60 9.64 25.03
CA SER A 90 -3.39 8.23 25.38
C SER A 90 -2.08 7.70 24.80
N LYS A 91 -1.18 7.23 25.65
CA LYS A 91 0.13 6.71 25.28
C LYS A 91 0.00 5.42 24.47
N MET A 92 0.53 5.38 23.25
CA MET A 92 0.46 4.23 22.35
C MET A 92 1.86 3.80 21.86
N PRO A 93 2.15 2.49 21.82
CA PRO A 93 1.42 1.42 22.52
C PRO A 93 1.45 1.59 24.04
N PRO A 94 0.41 1.10 24.77
CA PRO A 94 0.28 1.42 26.20
C PRO A 94 1.36 0.80 27.09
N LYS A 95 1.97 -0.31 26.67
CA LYS A 95 2.95 -1.05 27.47
C LYS A 95 4.39 -0.55 27.31
N LYS A 96 4.76 -0.16 26.08
CA LYS A 96 6.13 0.23 25.74
C LYS A 96 6.14 1.18 24.56
N LYS A 97 6.82 2.31 24.73
CA LYS A 97 7.04 3.29 23.65
C LYS A 97 7.75 2.62 22.47
N LEU A 98 7.42 3.06 21.26
CA LEU A 98 8.10 2.61 20.06
C LEU A 98 9.57 3.06 20.05
N PRO A 99 10.47 2.29 19.43
CA PRO A 99 11.82 2.76 19.11
C PRO A 99 11.76 4.04 18.29
N ILE A 100 12.73 4.92 18.50
CA ILE A 100 12.75 6.23 17.84
C ILE A 100 12.72 6.12 16.30
N GLU A 101 13.34 5.08 15.74
CA GLU A 101 13.35 4.86 14.29
C GLU A 101 11.95 4.49 13.77
N GLU A 102 11.16 3.73 14.52
CA GLU A 102 9.77 3.42 14.17
C GLU A 102 8.88 4.66 14.25
N ILE A 103 9.12 5.55 15.21
CA ILE A 103 8.44 6.85 15.32
C ILE A 103 8.76 7.71 14.11
N ARG A 104 10.06 7.84 13.74
CA ARG A 104 10.51 8.63 12.58
C ARG A 104 9.90 8.15 11.26
N ILE A 105 9.69 6.84 11.10
CA ILE A 105 9.01 6.29 9.92
C ILE A 105 7.59 6.85 9.79
N LEU A 106 6.83 6.86 10.87
CA LEU A 106 5.45 7.35 10.88
C LEU A 106 5.39 8.88 10.75
N GLU A 107 6.30 9.61 11.41
CA GLU A 107 6.43 11.07 11.28
C GLU A 107 6.72 11.48 9.83
N ARG A 108 7.71 10.83 9.20
CA ARG A 108 8.04 11.07 7.79
C ARG A 108 6.85 10.79 6.88
N TRP A 109 6.14 9.70 7.08
CA TRP A 109 4.96 9.37 6.30
C TRP A 109 3.88 10.46 6.42
N VAL A 110 3.57 10.89 7.64
CA VAL A 110 2.58 11.95 7.89
C VAL A 110 3.04 13.28 7.29
N ALA A 111 4.31 13.67 7.50
CA ALA A 111 4.88 14.91 6.96
C ALA A 111 4.81 14.99 5.43
N ARG A 112 4.92 13.85 4.75
CA ARG A 112 4.84 13.75 3.28
C ARG A 112 3.42 13.51 2.76
N GLY A 113 2.40 13.83 3.56
CA GLY A 113 1.00 13.81 3.15
C GLY A 113 0.25 12.52 3.44
N ALA A 114 0.81 11.61 4.23
CA ALA A 114 0.19 10.35 4.66
C ALA A 114 -0.39 9.54 3.48
N VAL A 115 0.39 9.42 2.40
CA VAL A 115 -0.04 8.67 1.21
C VAL A 115 -0.30 7.22 1.58
N ASP A 116 -1.53 6.77 1.34
CA ASP A 116 -2.01 5.43 1.65
C ASP A 116 -2.78 4.88 0.45
N PRO A 117 -2.27 3.84 -0.22
CA PRO A 117 -2.90 3.28 -1.41
C PRO A 117 -4.12 2.41 -1.11
N ARG A 118 -4.41 2.12 0.15
CA ARG A 118 -5.53 1.25 0.54
C ARG A 118 -6.86 1.96 0.34
N THR A 119 -7.59 1.60 -0.70
CA THR A 119 -8.84 2.25 -1.11
C THR A 119 -10.11 1.54 -0.62
N GLY A 120 -9.99 0.30 -0.09
CA GLY A 120 -11.11 -0.54 0.29
C GLY A 120 -11.25 -0.78 1.79
N ASP A 121 -12.43 -1.22 2.20
CA ASP A 121 -12.63 -1.81 3.52
C ASP A 121 -11.96 -3.21 3.53
N PRO A 122 -11.10 -3.56 4.50
CA PRO A 122 -10.48 -4.89 4.57
C PRO A 122 -11.52 -6.02 4.67
N THR A 123 -12.75 -5.68 5.05
CA THR A 123 -13.87 -6.62 5.04
C THR A 123 -14.54 -6.75 3.67
N SER A 124 -14.36 -5.77 2.77
CA SER A 124 -14.93 -5.79 1.42
C SER A 124 -14.02 -6.39 0.35
N GLY A 125 -12.75 -6.58 0.66
CA GLY A 125 -11.75 -7.00 -0.31
C GLY A 125 -11.06 -8.32 0.01
N ARG A 126 -11.75 -9.37 -0.07
CA ARG A 126 -11.47 -10.76 -0.41
C ARG A 126 -12.58 -11.60 0.20
N LYS A 127 -13.60 -11.89 -0.55
CA LYS A 127 -14.26 -13.20 -0.41
C LYS A 127 -13.11 -14.21 -0.54
N ARG A 128 -12.54 -14.65 0.60
CA ARG A 128 -11.63 -15.79 0.61
C ARG A 128 -12.42 -16.93 -0.01
N GLY A 129 -12.03 -17.29 -1.23
CA GLY A 129 -12.35 -18.55 -1.86
C GLY A 129 -13.67 -19.18 -1.42
N GLY A 130 -14.82 -18.59 -1.80
CA GLY A 130 -16.05 -19.34 -1.87
C GLY A 130 -15.98 -20.32 -3.03
N ALA A 131 -16.93 -21.24 -3.14
CA ALA A 131 -17.02 -22.21 -4.23
C ALA A 131 -16.87 -21.59 -5.63
N ASP A 132 -17.20 -20.29 -5.77
CA ASP A 132 -17.08 -19.52 -7.03
C ASP A 132 -15.66 -18.99 -7.34
N HIS A 133 -14.68 -19.18 -6.43
CA HIS A 133 -13.31 -18.74 -6.71
C HIS A 133 -12.70 -19.61 -7.82
N TRP A 134 -12.05 -18.96 -8.80
CA TRP A 134 -11.51 -19.63 -9.99
C TRP A 134 -10.64 -20.87 -9.67
N ALA A 135 -9.88 -20.83 -8.57
CA ALA A 135 -9.01 -21.94 -8.14
C ALA A 135 -9.78 -23.17 -7.65
N PHE A 136 -11.07 -23.04 -7.37
CA PHE A 136 -11.94 -24.16 -6.95
C PHE A 136 -12.94 -24.54 -8.05
N GLN A 137 -12.87 -23.89 -9.21
CA GLN A 137 -13.66 -24.28 -10.37
C GLN A 137 -12.98 -25.45 -11.11
N PRO A 138 -13.76 -26.35 -11.73
CA PRO A 138 -13.19 -27.35 -12.61
C PRO A 138 -12.28 -26.71 -13.66
N VAL A 139 -11.10 -27.28 -13.86
CA VAL A 139 -10.14 -26.80 -14.86
C VAL A 139 -10.79 -26.88 -16.25
N GLN A 140 -10.99 -25.73 -16.88
CA GLN A 140 -11.45 -25.64 -18.25
C GLN A 140 -10.22 -25.63 -19.17
N PRO A 141 -10.15 -26.53 -20.16
CA PRO A 141 -9.07 -26.49 -21.13
C PRO A 141 -9.11 -25.15 -21.90
N GLY A 142 -8.09 -24.32 -21.69
CA GLY A 142 -7.94 -23.08 -22.44
C GLY A 142 -7.67 -23.37 -23.92
N ARG A 143 -8.25 -22.58 -24.83
CA ARG A 143 -7.85 -22.63 -26.24
C ARG A 143 -6.40 -22.14 -26.34
N VAL A 144 -5.53 -23.04 -26.80
CA VAL A 144 -4.14 -22.69 -27.06
C VAL A 144 -4.09 -21.67 -28.21
N PRO A 145 -3.50 -20.49 -28.02
CA PRO A 145 -3.39 -19.50 -29.09
C PRO A 145 -2.66 -20.07 -30.32
N VAL A 146 -3.08 -19.63 -31.51
CA VAL A 146 -2.33 -19.92 -32.74
C VAL A 146 -1.02 -19.14 -32.64
N ALA A 147 0.11 -19.78 -32.94
CA ALA A 147 1.41 -19.10 -32.93
C ALA A 147 1.41 -17.94 -33.95
N ALA A 148 1.86 -16.76 -33.52
CA ALA A 148 2.05 -15.63 -34.42
C ALA A 148 3.05 -16.03 -35.53
N VAL A 149 2.72 -15.75 -36.78
CA VAL A 149 3.50 -16.16 -37.96
C VAL A 149 4.95 -15.65 -37.87
N SER A 150 5.15 -14.45 -37.32
CA SER A 150 6.47 -13.82 -37.16
C SER A 150 7.43 -14.56 -36.25
N HIS A 151 6.93 -15.43 -35.36
CA HIS A 151 7.73 -16.15 -34.36
C HIS A 151 7.31 -17.62 -34.21
N ALA A 152 6.76 -18.22 -35.27
CA ALA A 152 6.20 -19.57 -35.21
C ALA A 152 7.22 -20.64 -34.73
N ASN A 153 8.50 -20.47 -35.08
CA ASN A 153 9.58 -21.39 -34.72
C ASN A 153 10.10 -21.23 -33.29
N TRP A 154 9.70 -20.16 -32.60
CA TRP A 154 10.09 -19.96 -31.20
C TRP A 154 9.30 -20.85 -30.25
N SER A 155 8.01 -21.03 -30.51
CA SER A 155 7.12 -21.84 -29.68
C SER A 155 7.36 -23.34 -29.87
N ARG A 156 7.77 -24.03 -28.83
CA ARG A 156 7.96 -25.50 -28.82
C ARG A 156 6.82 -26.22 -28.11
N THR A 157 6.17 -25.57 -27.18
CA THR A 157 5.09 -26.10 -26.34
C THR A 157 3.82 -25.28 -26.41
N ALA A 158 2.71 -25.80 -25.89
CA ALA A 158 1.47 -25.04 -25.74
C ALA A 158 1.67 -23.82 -24.82
N ILE A 159 2.50 -23.95 -23.78
CA ILE A 159 2.81 -22.85 -22.84
C ILE A 159 3.50 -21.72 -23.59
N ASP A 160 4.47 -22.03 -24.43
CA ASP A 160 5.18 -21.03 -25.22
C ASP A 160 4.24 -20.19 -26.10
N ARG A 161 3.15 -20.80 -26.60
CA ARG A 161 2.16 -20.09 -27.40
C ARG A 161 1.39 -19.06 -26.58
N PHE A 162 1.07 -19.36 -25.32
CA PHE A 162 0.45 -18.36 -24.42
C PHE A 162 1.41 -17.23 -24.09
N VAL A 163 2.68 -17.54 -23.84
CA VAL A 163 3.72 -16.54 -23.59
C VAL A 163 3.92 -15.66 -24.83
N LEU A 164 4.06 -16.27 -26.00
CA LEU A 164 4.25 -15.55 -27.27
C LEU A 164 3.06 -14.62 -27.58
N ALA A 165 1.83 -15.08 -27.38
CA ALA A 165 0.65 -14.25 -27.58
C ALA A 165 0.72 -12.98 -26.71
N ARG A 166 1.11 -13.13 -25.43
CA ARG A 166 1.26 -11.98 -24.53
C ARG A 166 2.41 -11.04 -24.93
N LEU A 167 3.52 -11.58 -25.40
CA LEU A 167 4.63 -10.76 -25.91
C LEU A 167 4.19 -9.93 -27.12
N VAL A 168 3.52 -10.56 -28.07
CA VAL A 168 3.02 -9.89 -29.28
C VAL A 168 1.99 -8.81 -28.94
N ASP A 169 1.04 -9.10 -28.04
CA ASP A 169 0.07 -8.11 -27.55
C ASP A 169 0.74 -6.89 -26.90
N ALA A 170 1.88 -7.11 -26.26
CA ALA A 170 2.69 -6.06 -25.63
C ALA A 170 3.67 -5.37 -26.59
N GLY A 171 3.70 -5.74 -27.87
CA GLY A 171 4.66 -5.22 -28.85
C GLY A 171 6.11 -5.68 -28.64
N LEU A 172 6.30 -6.79 -27.92
CA LEU A 172 7.62 -7.33 -27.56
C LEU A 172 7.95 -8.54 -28.42
N ALA A 173 9.24 -8.69 -28.75
CA ALA A 173 9.77 -9.90 -29.35
C ALA A 173 10.34 -10.85 -28.29
N PRO A 174 10.26 -12.18 -28.49
CA PRO A 174 10.92 -13.13 -27.60
C PRO A 174 12.44 -12.99 -27.68
N SER A 175 13.11 -13.19 -26.53
CA SER A 175 14.57 -13.20 -26.49
C SER A 175 15.14 -14.40 -27.24
N PRO A 176 16.36 -14.29 -27.82
CA PRO A 176 17.07 -15.42 -28.39
C PRO A 176 17.38 -16.47 -27.32
N PRO A 177 17.59 -17.73 -27.70
CA PRO A 177 18.03 -18.78 -26.76
C PRO A 177 19.31 -18.35 -26.03
N ALA A 178 19.39 -18.67 -24.73
CA ALA A 178 20.61 -18.46 -23.96
C ALA A 178 21.76 -19.33 -24.45
N ASP A 179 22.98 -18.81 -24.42
CA ASP A 179 24.19 -19.62 -24.68
C ASP A 179 24.36 -20.70 -23.60
N ARG A 180 24.89 -21.85 -23.98
CA ARG A 180 25.18 -22.97 -23.06
C ARG A 180 26.05 -22.58 -21.87
N ARG A 181 26.85 -21.51 -21.99
CA ARG A 181 27.71 -20.99 -20.91
C ARG A 181 26.96 -20.18 -19.86
N VAL A 182 25.70 -19.84 -20.15
CA VAL A 182 24.84 -19.03 -19.25
C VAL A 182 23.85 -19.93 -18.52
N LEU A 183 23.67 -21.16 -18.98
CA LEU A 183 22.84 -22.18 -18.36
C LEU A 183 23.66 -23.04 -17.40
#